data_0e15d8611fa91dc0abf9d3266619078f
#
_entry.id   0e15d8611fa91dc0abf9d3266619078f
#
_cell.length_a   1.000
_cell.length_b   1.000
_cell.length_c   1.000
_cell.angle_alpha   90.00
_cell.angle_beta   90.00
_cell.angle_gamma   90.00
#
_symmetry.space_group_name_H-M   'P 1'
#
loop_
_entity.id
_entity.type
_entity.pdbx_description
1 polymer ?
#
loop_
_entity_poly.entity_id
_entity_poly.type
_entity_poly.pdbx_seq_one_letter_code
_entity_poly.pdbx_strand_id
1 'polypeptide(L)'
;MEDTTATLDIRAINEKIERESAFIDLLMMEMNKVIVGQKHMTERLLIGLLGQGHILLEGVPGLAKTLAINTLSQAIEGSFNRIQFTPDLLPADVVGTMIYNMQQNQFSIKKGPIFANFVLADEINRAPAKVQSALLEAMQEKQVTIGDTTFKLERPFLVLATQNPIEQEGTYPLPEAQVDRFMLKTVIDYPKMDEERIIIRQNLSGGFAKVQPVVSAAQIIRAQEVVREVYMDEKIEKYILDIVFATRFPEKYKLESLKSLISFGASPRGSINLATAAKCYAFIKRRGYVIPEDVRAVVHDVLRHRIGITYEAEAENVTSVDIINRIVNEIEVP
;
A
#
# COMPACT_ATOMS: atom_id res chain seq x y z
N MET A 1 -9.48 -39.41 -22.37
CA MET A 1 -9.10 -38.05 -21.93
C MET A 1 -9.12 -38.10 -20.42
N GLU A 2 -7.96 -38.32 -19.84
CA GLU A 2 -7.80 -38.40 -18.38
C GLU A 2 -7.87 -36.97 -17.83
N ASP A 3 -8.85 -36.75 -17.02
CA ASP A 3 -9.10 -35.50 -16.27
C ASP A 3 -8.09 -35.45 -15.10
N THR A 4 -6.91 -34.93 -15.38
CA THR A 4 -5.90 -34.68 -14.36
C THR A 4 -6.27 -33.39 -13.62
N THR A 5 -7.31 -33.49 -12.77
CA THR A 5 -7.49 -32.55 -11.66
C THR A 5 -6.29 -32.76 -10.72
N ALA A 6 -5.28 -31.93 -10.88
CA ALA A 6 -4.18 -31.83 -9.92
C ALA A 6 -4.83 -31.46 -8.56
N THR A 7 -4.99 -32.43 -7.68
CA THR A 7 -5.34 -32.21 -6.28
C THR A 7 -4.31 -31.23 -5.72
N LEU A 8 -4.73 -29.99 -5.48
CA LEU A 8 -3.91 -28.97 -4.85
C LEU A 8 -3.43 -29.54 -3.52
N ASP A 9 -2.14 -29.85 -3.44
CA ASP A 9 -1.55 -30.33 -2.19
C ASP A 9 -1.32 -29.10 -1.26
N ILE A 10 -2.37 -28.77 -0.52
CA ILE A 10 -2.36 -27.66 0.44
C ILE A 10 -1.23 -27.80 1.45
N ARG A 11 -0.79 -29.04 1.77
CA ARG A 11 0.35 -29.27 2.68
C ARG A 11 1.64 -28.80 2.05
N ALA A 12 1.91 -29.17 0.81
CA ALA A 12 3.10 -28.73 0.09
C ALA A 12 3.15 -27.21 -0.08
N ILE A 13 2.00 -26.58 -0.36
CA ILE A 13 1.88 -25.12 -0.41
C ILE A 13 2.19 -24.51 0.95
N ASN A 14 1.64 -25.06 2.03
CA ASN A 14 1.85 -24.54 3.38
C ASN A 14 3.31 -24.63 3.81
N GLU A 15 3.96 -25.77 3.59
CA GLU A 15 5.40 -25.97 3.86
C GLU A 15 6.28 -25.00 3.05
N LYS A 16 5.94 -24.79 1.79
CA LYS A 16 6.64 -23.81 0.92
C LYS A 16 6.50 -22.41 1.48
N ILE A 17 5.29 -22.01 1.86
CA ILE A 17 5.01 -20.67 2.39
C ILE A 17 5.68 -20.45 3.72
N GLU A 18 5.66 -21.43 4.63
CA GLU A 18 6.35 -21.35 5.92
C GLU A 18 7.84 -21.10 5.74
N ARG A 19 8.47 -21.81 4.81
CA ARG A 19 9.89 -21.63 4.50
C ARG A 19 10.18 -20.27 3.85
N GLU A 20 9.39 -19.90 2.83
CA GLU A 20 9.63 -18.68 2.04
C GLU A 20 9.24 -17.40 2.79
N SER A 21 8.41 -17.49 3.84
CA SER A 21 8.01 -16.36 4.69
C SER A 21 8.90 -16.17 5.93
N ALA A 22 9.84 -17.07 6.19
CA ALA A 22 10.68 -17.03 7.39
C ALA A 22 11.45 -15.72 7.58
N PHE A 23 11.82 -15.04 6.47
CA PHE A 23 12.52 -13.76 6.51
C PHE A 23 11.68 -12.63 7.10
N ILE A 24 10.35 -12.75 7.12
CA ILE A 24 9.45 -11.69 7.62
C ILE A 24 9.73 -11.39 9.09
N ASP A 25 9.99 -12.39 9.91
CA ASP A 25 10.30 -12.16 11.31
C ASP A 25 11.60 -11.38 11.49
N LEU A 26 12.63 -11.73 10.70
CA LEU A 26 13.90 -11.01 10.72
C LEU A 26 13.72 -9.55 10.27
N LEU A 27 12.94 -9.35 9.21
CA LEU A 27 12.63 -8.02 8.71
C LEU A 27 11.85 -7.19 9.74
N MET A 28 10.84 -7.78 10.37
CA MET A 28 10.09 -7.13 11.44
C MET A 28 10.95 -6.82 12.66
N MET A 29 11.88 -7.71 13.04
CA MET A 29 12.83 -7.46 14.12
C MET A 29 13.72 -6.26 13.81
N GLU A 30 14.26 -6.15 12.59
CA GLU A 30 15.06 -5.01 12.18
C GLU A 30 14.25 -3.71 12.19
N MET A 31 13.04 -3.73 11.65
CA MET A 31 12.17 -2.56 11.68
C MET A 31 11.82 -2.12 13.10
N ASN A 32 11.54 -3.04 13.99
CA ASN A 32 11.19 -2.75 15.38
C ASN A 32 12.34 -2.17 16.21
N LYS A 33 13.60 -2.25 15.76
CA LYS A 33 14.73 -1.55 16.40
C LYS A 33 14.60 -0.04 16.32
N VAL A 34 13.93 0.45 15.27
CA VAL A 34 13.83 1.87 14.93
C VAL A 34 12.39 2.36 15.07
N ILE A 35 11.43 1.57 14.61
CA ILE A 35 10.01 1.92 14.61
C ILE A 35 9.38 1.39 15.89
N VAL A 36 9.05 2.30 16.80
CA VAL A 36 8.36 1.96 18.06
C VAL A 36 6.86 2.07 17.85
N GLY A 37 6.14 1.03 18.22
CA GLY A 37 4.71 0.95 17.96
C GLY A 37 4.44 0.78 16.45
N GLN A 38 3.39 1.43 15.94
CA GLN A 38 3.07 1.50 14.50
C GLN A 38 3.06 0.13 13.78
N LYS A 39 2.72 -0.95 14.49
CA LYS A 39 2.69 -2.32 13.95
C LYS A 39 1.77 -2.42 12.73
N HIS A 40 0.63 -1.71 12.77
CA HIS A 40 -0.31 -1.65 11.67
C HIS A 40 0.35 -1.10 10.40
N MET A 41 1.01 0.06 10.50
CA MET A 41 1.74 0.67 9.37
C MET A 41 2.81 -0.28 8.80
N THR A 42 3.62 -0.88 9.66
CA THR A 42 4.69 -1.79 9.23
C THR A 42 4.12 -3.02 8.51
N GLU A 43 3.06 -3.61 9.03
CA GLU A 43 2.38 -4.75 8.40
C GLU A 43 1.77 -4.35 7.05
N ARG A 44 1.20 -3.14 6.91
CA ARG A 44 0.67 -2.63 5.64
C ARG A 44 1.78 -2.34 4.62
N LEU A 45 2.94 -1.86 5.06
CA LEU A 45 4.12 -1.72 4.19
C LEU A 45 4.54 -3.08 3.59
N LEU A 46 4.54 -4.15 4.40
CA LEU A 46 4.83 -5.50 3.92
C LEU A 46 3.77 -6.01 2.95
N ILE A 47 2.48 -5.79 3.22
CA ILE A 47 1.40 -6.17 2.31
C ILE A 47 1.55 -5.45 0.96
N GLY A 48 1.82 -4.14 0.96
CA GLY A 48 2.04 -3.39 -0.26
C GLY A 48 3.25 -3.89 -1.04
N LEU A 49 4.36 -4.17 -0.36
CA LEU A 49 5.58 -4.71 -0.96
C LEU A 49 5.35 -6.09 -1.59
N LEU A 50 4.75 -7.02 -0.84
CA LEU A 50 4.49 -8.38 -1.29
C LEU A 50 3.40 -8.44 -2.37
N GLY A 51 2.37 -7.61 -2.24
CA GLY A 51 1.28 -7.50 -3.22
C GLY A 51 1.65 -6.68 -4.47
N GLN A 52 2.87 -6.13 -4.54
CA GLN A 52 3.31 -5.23 -5.62
C GLN A 52 2.37 -4.02 -5.81
N GLY A 53 1.74 -3.59 -4.73
CA GLY A 53 0.86 -2.44 -4.66
C GLY A 53 1.52 -1.24 -3.99
N HIS A 54 0.93 -0.07 -4.13
CA HIS A 54 1.40 1.16 -3.54
C HIS A 54 0.47 1.59 -2.40
N ILE A 55 0.97 2.40 -1.48
CA ILE A 55 0.28 2.72 -0.24
C ILE A 55 0.12 4.23 -0.10
N LEU A 56 -1.07 4.66 0.28
CA LEU A 56 -1.34 6.02 0.70
C LEU A 56 -1.46 6.04 2.23
N LEU A 57 -0.56 6.77 2.88
CA LEU A 57 -0.63 7.00 4.32
C LEU A 57 -1.28 8.34 4.62
N GLU A 58 -2.30 8.31 5.45
CA GLU A 58 -2.93 9.50 5.99
C GLU A 58 -2.62 9.62 7.49
N GLY A 59 -2.17 10.79 7.90
CA GLY A 59 -1.86 11.04 9.29
C GLY A 59 -1.07 12.33 9.47
N VAL A 60 -1.08 12.86 10.68
CA VAL A 60 -0.39 14.10 11.03
C VAL A 60 1.13 13.99 10.84
N PRO A 61 1.85 15.09 10.70
CA PRO A 61 3.32 15.10 10.69
C PRO A 61 3.91 14.48 11.96
N GLY A 62 5.13 13.96 11.87
CA GLY A 62 5.86 13.44 13.04
C GLY A 62 5.58 11.98 13.41
N LEU A 63 4.72 11.25 12.68
CA LEU A 63 4.37 9.85 12.96
C LEU A 63 5.31 8.82 12.31
N ALA A 64 6.59 9.15 12.16
CA ALA A 64 7.64 8.24 11.66
C ALA A 64 7.41 7.66 10.25
N LYS A 65 6.57 8.27 9.39
CA LYS A 65 6.28 7.80 8.03
C LYS A 65 7.55 7.65 7.18
N THR A 66 8.36 8.70 7.13
CA THR A 66 9.67 8.69 6.42
C THR A 66 10.62 7.68 7.02
N LEU A 67 10.66 7.59 8.34
CA LEU A 67 11.52 6.65 9.06
C LEU A 67 11.17 5.21 8.72
N ALA A 68 9.88 4.87 8.64
CA ALA A 68 9.43 3.51 8.37
C ALA A 68 9.85 2.99 6.99
N ILE A 69 9.63 3.78 5.92
CA ILE A 69 10.00 3.34 4.56
C ILE A 69 11.53 3.33 4.37
N ASN A 70 12.25 4.28 4.95
CA ASN A 70 13.71 4.29 4.92
C ASN A 70 14.29 3.08 5.66
N THR A 71 13.76 2.76 6.85
CA THR A 71 14.14 1.56 7.60
C THR A 71 13.88 0.29 6.80
N LEU A 72 12.71 0.18 6.16
CA LEU A 72 12.37 -0.94 5.29
C LEU A 72 13.37 -1.07 4.13
N SER A 73 13.72 0.04 3.46
CA SER A 73 14.67 0.03 2.35
C SER A 73 16.07 -0.44 2.77
N GLN A 74 16.53 0.00 3.94
CA GLN A 74 17.82 -0.43 4.50
C GLN A 74 17.82 -1.93 4.86
N ALA A 75 16.74 -2.43 5.43
CA ALA A 75 16.61 -3.84 5.79
C ALA A 75 16.54 -4.79 4.58
N ILE A 76 16.23 -4.26 3.38
CA ILE A 76 16.11 -5.02 2.11
C ILE A 76 17.27 -4.75 1.14
N GLU A 77 18.27 -3.95 1.50
CA GLU A 77 19.33 -3.47 0.58
C GLU A 77 18.79 -2.76 -0.67
N GLY A 78 17.65 -2.10 -0.55
CA GLY A 78 17.03 -1.37 -1.66
C GLY A 78 17.42 0.10 -1.70
N SER A 79 17.42 0.69 -2.89
CA SER A 79 17.57 2.13 -3.06
C SER A 79 16.33 2.87 -2.56
N PHE A 80 16.55 4.03 -1.90
CA PHE A 80 15.49 4.88 -1.35
C PHE A 80 15.64 6.30 -1.83
N ASN A 81 14.52 6.89 -2.28
CA ASN A 81 14.43 8.31 -2.56
C ASN A 81 13.19 8.93 -1.89
N ARG A 82 13.34 10.17 -1.41
CA ARG A 82 12.22 10.98 -0.93
C ARG A 82 11.97 12.10 -1.92
N ILE A 83 10.72 12.29 -2.27
CA ILE A 83 10.22 13.38 -3.10
C ILE A 83 9.27 14.20 -2.23
N GLN A 84 9.67 15.42 -1.87
CA GLN A 84 8.79 16.38 -1.20
C GLN A 84 7.92 17.05 -2.24
N PHE A 85 6.62 16.88 -2.17
CA PHE A 85 5.68 17.51 -3.08
C PHE A 85 5.42 18.95 -2.66
N THR A 86 5.59 19.88 -3.59
CA THR A 86 5.42 21.33 -3.40
C THR A 86 4.66 21.92 -4.58
N PRO A 87 4.03 23.11 -4.43
CA PRO A 87 3.25 23.73 -5.51
C PRO A 87 4.04 24.07 -6.77
N ASP A 88 5.35 24.23 -6.65
CA ASP A 88 6.27 24.59 -7.75
C ASP A 88 6.93 23.38 -8.44
N LEU A 89 6.68 22.16 -7.92
CA LEU A 89 7.24 20.94 -8.48
C LEU A 89 6.74 20.69 -9.91
N LEU A 90 7.63 20.24 -10.78
CA LEU A 90 7.32 19.87 -12.15
C LEU A 90 7.35 18.34 -12.35
N PRO A 91 6.63 17.77 -13.31
CA PRO A 91 6.71 16.35 -13.64
C PRO A 91 8.15 15.87 -13.90
N ALA A 92 8.96 16.69 -14.56
CA ALA A 92 10.38 16.42 -14.83
C ALA A 92 11.23 16.25 -13.57
N ASP A 93 10.85 16.90 -12.47
CA ASP A 93 11.56 16.78 -11.17
C ASP A 93 11.33 15.40 -10.54
N VAL A 94 10.22 14.76 -10.88
CA VAL A 94 9.86 13.41 -10.41
C VAL A 94 10.43 12.32 -11.31
N VAL A 95 10.18 12.43 -12.62
CA VAL A 95 10.50 11.37 -13.58
C VAL A 95 11.86 11.55 -14.26
N GLY A 96 12.38 12.78 -14.30
CA GLY A 96 13.61 13.09 -14.98
C GLY A 96 13.39 13.83 -16.32
N THR A 97 14.48 14.25 -16.94
CA THR A 97 14.47 15.08 -18.14
C THR A 97 15.67 14.82 -19.05
N MET A 98 15.58 15.29 -20.28
CA MET A 98 16.72 15.38 -21.17
C MET A 98 17.50 16.68 -20.93
N ILE A 99 18.80 16.58 -20.77
CA ILE A 99 19.70 17.73 -20.62
C ILE A 99 20.61 17.81 -21.82
N TYR A 100 20.68 18.98 -22.44
CA TYR A 100 21.65 19.23 -23.50
C TYR A 100 23.03 19.53 -22.92
N ASN A 101 24.01 18.69 -23.25
CA ASN A 101 25.41 18.89 -22.90
C ASN A 101 26.10 19.69 -24.00
N MET A 102 26.38 20.97 -23.75
CA MET A 102 27.02 21.88 -24.72
C MET A 102 28.43 21.43 -25.10
N GLN A 103 29.17 20.79 -24.18
CA GLN A 103 30.58 20.38 -24.41
C GLN A 103 30.64 19.18 -25.37
N GLN A 104 29.66 18.27 -25.27
CA GLN A 104 29.57 17.05 -26.09
C GLN A 104 28.64 17.20 -27.29
N ASN A 105 27.92 18.32 -27.38
CA ASN A 105 26.89 18.58 -28.41
C ASN A 105 25.86 17.44 -28.49
N GLN A 106 25.47 16.88 -27.34
CA GLN A 106 24.57 15.72 -27.24
C GLN A 106 23.55 15.92 -26.11
N PHE A 107 22.39 15.30 -26.28
CA PHE A 107 21.42 15.17 -25.21
C PHE A 107 21.78 13.98 -24.31
N SER A 108 21.75 14.19 -23.01
CA SER A 108 21.87 13.15 -21.99
C SER A 108 20.59 13.08 -21.17
N ILE A 109 20.24 11.87 -20.72
CA ILE A 109 19.06 11.65 -19.89
C ILE A 109 19.50 11.72 -18.42
N LYS A 110 18.87 12.63 -17.68
CA LYS A 110 18.97 12.68 -16.23
C LYS A 110 17.72 12.03 -15.62
N LYS A 111 17.87 10.84 -15.06
CA LYS A 111 16.80 10.13 -14.36
C LYS A 111 16.38 10.91 -13.11
N GLY A 112 15.08 10.97 -12.86
CA GLY A 112 14.51 11.58 -11.65
C GLY A 112 14.52 10.64 -10.44
N PRO A 113 14.10 11.14 -9.26
CA PRO A 113 14.10 10.37 -8.01
C PRO A 113 13.14 9.18 -8.00
N ILE A 114 12.22 9.06 -8.96
CA ILE A 114 11.33 7.90 -9.10
C ILE A 114 12.09 6.60 -9.36
N PHE A 115 13.33 6.69 -9.89
CA PHE A 115 14.18 5.55 -10.18
C PHE A 115 14.87 5.02 -8.91
N ALA A 116 14.07 4.48 -8.01
CA ALA A 116 14.50 3.79 -6.80
C ALA A 116 13.53 2.63 -6.50
N ASN A 117 13.97 1.67 -5.67
CA ASN A 117 13.12 0.57 -5.23
C ASN A 117 12.02 1.05 -4.29
N PHE A 118 12.35 2.02 -3.41
CA PHE A 118 11.45 2.58 -2.42
C PHE A 118 11.40 4.10 -2.61
N VAL A 119 10.20 4.60 -2.85
CA VAL A 119 9.97 6.03 -3.06
C VAL A 119 8.96 6.53 -2.02
N LEU A 120 9.34 7.55 -1.27
CA LEU A 120 8.43 8.32 -0.44
C LEU A 120 7.99 9.56 -1.22
N ALA A 121 6.71 9.60 -1.60
CA ALA A 121 6.06 10.78 -2.14
C ALA A 121 5.40 11.55 -0.98
N ASP A 122 6.15 12.47 -0.38
CA ASP A 122 5.72 13.15 0.84
C ASP A 122 4.83 14.34 0.51
N GLU A 123 3.66 14.41 1.16
CA GLU A 123 2.62 15.43 0.96
C GLU A 123 2.14 15.53 -0.51
N ILE A 124 1.78 14.39 -1.10
CA ILE A 124 1.40 14.30 -2.53
C ILE A 124 0.31 15.30 -2.95
N ASN A 125 -0.57 15.68 -2.02
CA ASN A 125 -1.64 16.65 -2.26
C ASN A 125 -1.16 18.11 -2.32
N ARG A 126 0.11 18.42 -2.09
CA ARG A 126 0.66 19.79 -2.22
C ARG A 126 1.13 20.13 -3.63
N ALA A 127 1.32 19.17 -4.51
CA ALA A 127 1.74 19.44 -5.88
C ALA A 127 0.56 19.47 -6.85
N PRO A 128 0.69 20.21 -7.99
CA PRO A 128 -0.33 20.28 -9.02
C PRO A 128 -0.68 18.91 -9.61
N ALA A 129 -1.90 18.77 -10.12
CA ALA A 129 -2.44 17.52 -10.68
C ALA A 129 -1.54 16.86 -11.75
N LYS A 130 -0.80 17.66 -12.53
CA LYS A 130 0.14 17.14 -13.54
C LYS A 130 1.28 16.32 -12.92
N VAL A 131 1.81 16.77 -11.77
CA VAL A 131 2.89 16.10 -11.05
C VAL A 131 2.35 14.82 -10.39
N GLN A 132 1.19 14.92 -9.75
CA GLN A 132 0.50 13.75 -9.19
C GLN A 132 0.25 12.69 -10.26
N SER A 133 -0.23 13.09 -11.44
CA SER A 133 -0.49 12.19 -12.57
C SER A 133 0.78 11.50 -13.08
N ALA A 134 1.92 12.20 -13.16
CA ALA A 134 3.19 11.60 -13.57
C ALA A 134 3.67 10.51 -12.60
N LEU A 135 3.55 10.74 -11.29
CA LEU A 135 3.85 9.72 -10.29
C LEU A 135 2.92 8.51 -10.42
N LEU A 136 1.62 8.75 -10.49
CA LEU A 136 0.60 7.71 -10.55
C LEU A 136 0.67 6.88 -11.84
N GLU A 137 1.10 7.47 -12.96
CA GLU A 137 1.37 6.76 -14.19
C GLU A 137 2.58 5.83 -14.02
N ALA A 138 3.69 6.35 -13.50
CA ALA A 138 4.88 5.55 -13.23
C ALA A 138 4.60 4.38 -12.27
N MET A 139 3.75 4.60 -11.27
CA MET A 139 3.29 3.54 -10.34
C MET A 139 2.53 2.42 -11.06
N GLN A 140 1.64 2.78 -11.98
CA GLN A 140 0.78 1.83 -12.68
C GLN A 140 1.54 1.08 -13.78
N GLU A 141 2.28 1.81 -14.60
CA GLU A 141 2.98 1.26 -15.77
C GLU A 141 4.32 0.60 -15.41
N LYS A 142 4.85 0.88 -14.21
CA LYS A 142 6.17 0.43 -13.73
C LYS A 142 7.29 0.77 -14.71
N GLN A 143 7.12 1.84 -15.46
CA GLN A 143 8.06 2.40 -16.41
C GLN A 143 7.86 3.91 -16.56
N VAL A 144 8.87 4.58 -17.07
CA VAL A 144 8.87 6.03 -17.32
C VAL A 144 9.46 6.30 -18.70
N THR A 145 8.82 7.16 -19.48
CA THR A 145 9.34 7.62 -20.77
C THR A 145 9.94 9.02 -20.62
N ILE A 146 11.20 9.16 -21.01
CA ILE A 146 11.93 10.45 -21.01
C ILE A 146 12.42 10.71 -22.43
N GLY A 147 11.89 11.74 -23.06
CA GLY A 147 12.08 11.94 -24.50
C GLY A 147 11.52 10.75 -25.29
N ASP A 148 12.36 10.13 -26.11
CA ASP A 148 11.98 8.98 -26.95
C ASP A 148 12.34 7.61 -26.31
N THR A 149 12.81 7.62 -25.06
CA THR A 149 13.31 6.39 -24.41
C THR A 149 12.44 6.01 -23.22
N THR A 150 12.00 4.75 -23.20
CA THR A 150 11.23 4.18 -22.06
C THR A 150 12.15 3.35 -21.17
N PHE A 151 12.13 3.63 -19.88
CA PHE A 151 12.89 2.97 -18.85
C PHE A 151 11.96 2.21 -17.92
N LYS A 152 12.22 0.92 -17.70
CA LYS A 152 11.53 0.13 -16.66
C LYS A 152 12.06 0.52 -15.28
N LEU A 153 11.17 0.59 -14.31
CA LEU A 153 11.54 0.76 -12.91
C LEU A 153 12.02 -0.57 -12.32
N GLU A 154 13.04 -0.48 -11.47
CA GLU A 154 13.64 -1.68 -10.86
C GLU A 154 12.71 -2.32 -9.83
N ARG A 155 12.71 -3.65 -9.78
CA ARG A 155 11.93 -4.42 -8.80
C ARG A 155 12.80 -4.81 -7.59
N PRO A 156 12.23 -4.87 -6.38
CA PRO A 156 10.87 -4.48 -6.03
C PRO A 156 10.68 -2.96 -6.14
N PHE A 157 9.47 -2.51 -6.48
CA PHE A 157 9.13 -1.10 -6.57
C PHE A 157 7.91 -0.79 -5.70
N LEU A 158 8.11 0.05 -4.68
CA LEU A 158 7.08 0.48 -3.75
C LEU A 158 7.08 1.99 -3.61
N VAL A 159 5.93 2.60 -3.88
CA VAL A 159 5.68 4.00 -3.55
C VAL A 159 4.82 4.07 -2.29
N LEU A 160 5.30 4.84 -1.32
CA LEU A 160 4.57 5.29 -0.16
C LEU A 160 4.25 6.76 -0.35
N ALA A 161 2.99 7.08 -0.61
CA ALA A 161 2.54 8.46 -0.67
C ALA A 161 1.98 8.88 0.70
N THR A 162 2.19 10.14 1.09
CA THR A 162 1.61 10.66 2.33
C THR A 162 0.65 11.81 2.04
N GLN A 163 -0.39 11.91 2.85
CA GLN A 163 -1.29 13.05 2.92
C GLN A 163 -1.41 13.54 4.37
N ASN A 164 -1.47 14.85 4.52
CA ASN A 164 -1.82 15.47 5.80
C ASN A 164 -3.30 15.88 5.76
N PRO A 165 -4.18 15.29 6.58
CA PRO A 165 -5.61 15.60 6.56
C PRO A 165 -5.94 16.97 7.15
N ILE A 166 -5.03 17.57 7.92
CA ILE A 166 -5.27 18.84 8.63
C ILE A 166 -4.98 20.05 7.74
N GLU A 167 -3.97 19.95 6.86
CA GLU A 167 -3.60 21.04 5.98
C GLU A 167 -4.52 21.08 4.76
N GLN A 168 -5.40 22.06 4.69
CA GLN A 168 -6.30 22.29 3.56
C GLN A 168 -5.84 23.42 2.64
N GLU A 169 -5.14 24.43 3.18
CA GLU A 169 -4.64 25.56 2.38
C GLU A 169 -3.50 25.14 1.47
N GLY A 170 -3.58 25.55 0.19
CA GLY A 170 -2.56 25.25 -0.81
C GLY A 170 -2.47 23.79 -1.21
N THR A 171 -3.53 23.00 -1.00
CA THR A 171 -3.59 21.60 -1.39
C THR A 171 -4.43 21.37 -2.64
N TYR A 172 -4.02 20.36 -3.41
CA TYR A 172 -4.74 19.84 -4.58
C TYR A 172 -5.20 18.41 -4.25
N PRO A 173 -6.45 18.22 -3.85
CA PRO A 173 -6.95 16.89 -3.49
C PRO A 173 -6.79 15.93 -4.68
N LEU A 174 -6.38 14.70 -4.38
CA LEU A 174 -6.32 13.65 -5.37
C LEU A 174 -7.75 13.28 -5.82
N PRO A 175 -8.06 13.29 -7.12
CA PRO A 175 -9.32 12.76 -7.60
C PRO A 175 -9.51 11.29 -7.20
N GLU A 176 -10.74 10.87 -6.96
CA GLU A 176 -11.08 9.50 -6.52
C GLU A 176 -10.50 8.41 -7.43
N ALA A 177 -10.57 8.62 -8.76
CA ALA A 177 -10.00 7.72 -9.75
C ALA A 177 -8.46 7.57 -9.63
N GLN A 178 -7.79 8.57 -9.05
CA GLN A 178 -6.35 8.54 -8.79
C GLN A 178 -6.05 7.84 -7.45
N VAL A 179 -6.85 8.10 -6.42
CA VAL A 179 -6.72 7.43 -5.12
C VAL A 179 -6.98 5.93 -5.24
N ASP A 180 -7.89 5.49 -6.12
CA ASP A 180 -8.18 4.07 -6.41
C ASP A 180 -6.96 3.28 -6.95
N ARG A 181 -5.91 3.97 -7.43
CA ARG A 181 -4.66 3.33 -7.87
C ARG A 181 -3.79 2.83 -6.72
N PHE A 182 -3.95 3.37 -5.52
CA PHE A 182 -3.28 2.86 -4.33
C PHE A 182 -3.95 1.54 -3.89
N MET A 183 -3.13 0.54 -3.60
CA MET A 183 -3.64 -0.74 -3.09
C MET A 183 -4.29 -0.58 -1.71
N LEU A 184 -3.62 0.17 -0.84
CA LEU A 184 -4.03 0.43 0.54
C LEU A 184 -4.05 1.94 0.81
N LYS A 185 -5.05 2.39 1.57
CA LYS A 185 -5.04 3.67 2.27
C LYS A 185 -5.06 3.40 3.78
N THR A 186 -3.97 3.72 4.45
CA THR A 186 -3.80 3.45 5.87
C THR A 186 -3.79 4.75 6.66
N VAL A 187 -4.61 4.82 7.68
CA VAL A 187 -4.63 5.93 8.65
C VAL A 187 -3.68 5.59 9.79
N ILE A 188 -2.86 6.57 10.16
CA ILE A 188 -1.87 6.41 11.23
C ILE A 188 -2.27 7.32 12.39
N ASP A 189 -2.39 6.71 13.55
CA ASP A 189 -2.67 7.39 14.81
C ASP A 189 -1.39 7.68 15.60
N TYR A 190 -1.54 8.50 16.62
CA TYR A 190 -0.47 8.77 17.58
C TYR A 190 -0.03 7.49 18.30
N PRO A 191 1.25 7.41 18.69
CA PRO A 191 1.74 6.32 19.52
C PRO A 191 1.06 6.35 20.89
N LYS A 192 0.97 5.20 21.54
CA LYS A 192 0.51 5.10 22.92
C LYS A 192 1.54 5.71 23.86
N MET A 193 1.13 6.12 25.05
CA MET A 193 2.00 6.76 26.06
C MET A 193 3.27 5.94 26.36
N ASP A 194 3.16 4.62 26.45
CA ASP A 194 4.31 3.75 26.73
C ASP A 194 5.25 3.66 25.51
N GLU A 195 4.70 3.68 24.29
CA GLU A 195 5.48 3.73 23.06
C GLU A 195 6.21 5.07 22.93
N GLU A 196 5.53 6.17 23.23
CA GLU A 196 6.14 7.51 23.21
C GLU A 196 7.26 7.65 24.26
N ARG A 197 7.10 7.06 25.44
CA ARG A 197 8.18 6.96 26.43
C ARG A 197 9.43 6.25 25.89
N ILE A 198 9.25 5.18 25.11
CA ILE A 198 10.37 4.47 24.46
C ILE A 198 11.02 5.37 23.41
N ILE A 199 10.22 6.07 22.60
CA ILE A 199 10.70 7.01 21.57
C ILE A 199 11.57 8.11 22.21
N ILE A 200 11.12 8.71 23.31
CA ILE A 200 11.88 9.71 24.06
C ILE A 200 13.23 9.14 24.51
N ARG A 201 13.24 7.96 25.14
CA ARG A 201 14.46 7.32 25.62
C ARG A 201 15.45 7.01 24.50
N GLN A 202 14.97 6.51 23.36
CA GLN A 202 15.82 6.22 22.20
C GLN A 202 16.46 7.50 21.64
N ASN A 203 15.70 8.58 21.53
CA ASN A 203 16.23 9.85 21.02
C ASN A 203 17.25 10.50 21.97
N LEU A 204 17.04 10.40 23.27
CA LEU A 204 17.96 10.96 24.28
C LEU A 204 19.22 10.10 24.48
N SER A 205 19.19 8.82 24.14
CA SER A 205 20.35 7.89 24.36
C SER A 205 21.35 7.86 23.19
N GLY A 206 21.28 8.80 22.25
CA GLY A 206 22.27 8.92 21.16
C GLY A 206 21.81 8.39 19.79
N GLY A 207 20.52 8.14 19.60
CA GLY A 207 19.93 7.81 18.32
C GLY A 207 19.46 6.36 18.18
N PHE A 208 18.94 6.05 16.99
CA PHE A 208 18.38 4.73 16.68
C PHE A 208 19.49 3.69 16.43
N ALA A 209 19.18 2.45 16.74
CA ALA A 209 20.05 1.32 16.39
C ALA A 209 20.26 1.26 14.86
N LYS A 210 21.47 0.89 14.43
CA LYS A 210 21.76 0.71 13.01
C LYS A 210 20.98 -0.50 12.48
N VAL A 211 20.18 -0.26 11.44
CA VAL A 211 19.47 -1.31 10.71
C VAL A 211 20.46 -2.11 9.87
N GLN A 212 20.33 -3.43 9.92
CA GLN A 212 21.15 -4.33 9.09
C GLN A 212 20.30 -4.86 7.93
N PRO A 213 20.87 -5.01 6.74
CA PRO A 213 20.19 -5.69 5.66
C PRO A 213 20.04 -7.19 6.02
N VAL A 214 18.81 -7.68 6.01
CA VAL A 214 18.47 -9.06 6.37
C VAL A 214 17.77 -9.82 5.25
N VAL A 215 17.38 -9.10 4.20
CA VAL A 215 16.66 -9.65 3.05
C VAL A 215 17.17 -8.99 1.77
N SER A 216 17.43 -9.78 0.74
CA SER A 216 17.78 -9.24 -0.58
C SER A 216 16.54 -8.88 -1.41
N ALA A 217 16.71 -7.97 -2.38
CA ALA A 217 15.67 -7.65 -3.37
C ALA A 217 15.19 -8.90 -4.12
N ALA A 218 16.09 -9.83 -4.43
CA ALA A 218 15.76 -11.11 -5.09
C ALA A 218 14.83 -11.99 -4.24
N GLN A 219 15.05 -12.04 -2.91
CA GLN A 219 14.17 -12.78 -2.00
C GLN A 219 12.76 -12.14 -1.95
N ILE A 220 12.67 -10.82 -1.95
CA ILE A 220 11.37 -10.13 -2.01
C ILE A 220 10.65 -10.47 -3.33
N ILE A 221 11.34 -10.42 -4.47
CA ILE A 221 10.75 -10.76 -5.78
C ILE A 221 10.24 -12.21 -5.77
N ARG A 222 11.02 -13.14 -5.23
CA ARG A 222 10.60 -14.54 -5.08
C ARG A 222 9.38 -14.66 -4.16
N ALA A 223 9.36 -13.97 -3.02
CA ALA A 223 8.22 -13.97 -2.12
C ALA A 223 6.95 -13.42 -2.81
N GLN A 224 7.07 -12.39 -3.66
CA GLN A 224 5.96 -11.87 -4.47
C GLN A 224 5.37 -12.93 -5.41
N GLU A 225 6.18 -13.83 -5.94
CA GLU A 225 5.72 -14.94 -6.78
C GLU A 225 5.03 -16.01 -5.94
N VAL A 226 5.62 -16.37 -4.81
CA VAL A 226 5.07 -17.38 -3.89
C VAL A 226 3.74 -16.93 -3.26
N VAL A 227 3.57 -15.65 -2.97
CA VAL A 227 2.27 -15.10 -2.48
C VAL A 227 1.12 -15.40 -3.45
N ARG A 228 1.38 -15.43 -4.75
CA ARG A 228 0.34 -15.76 -5.76
C ARG A 228 -0.16 -17.19 -5.63
N GLU A 229 0.70 -18.10 -5.12
CA GLU A 229 0.37 -19.52 -4.93
C GLU A 229 -0.43 -19.77 -3.65
N VAL A 230 -0.57 -18.78 -2.75
CA VAL A 230 -1.46 -18.89 -1.58
C VAL A 230 -2.85 -19.27 -2.05
N TYR A 231 -3.36 -20.37 -1.54
CA TYR A 231 -4.67 -20.89 -1.92
C TYR A 231 -5.81 -19.97 -1.43
N MET A 232 -6.78 -19.77 -2.27
CA MET A 232 -8.01 -19.06 -1.93
C MET A 232 -9.19 -19.93 -2.39
N ASP A 233 -10.03 -20.35 -1.45
CA ASP A 233 -11.23 -21.13 -1.72
C ASP A 233 -12.28 -20.26 -2.41
N GLU A 234 -13.11 -20.86 -3.28
CA GLU A 234 -14.21 -20.16 -3.98
C GLU A 234 -15.19 -19.46 -3.01
N LYS A 235 -15.37 -20.02 -1.80
CA LYS A 235 -16.19 -19.39 -0.77
C LYS A 235 -15.59 -18.08 -0.26
N ILE A 236 -14.27 -18.02 -0.14
CA ILE A 236 -13.55 -16.77 0.23
C ILE A 236 -13.62 -15.78 -0.92
N GLU A 237 -13.47 -16.21 -2.17
CA GLU A 237 -13.65 -15.33 -3.33
C GLU A 237 -15.07 -14.75 -3.36
N LYS A 238 -16.08 -15.59 -3.12
CA LYS A 238 -17.47 -15.15 -3.02
C LYS A 238 -17.67 -14.16 -1.88
N TYR A 239 -17.09 -14.42 -0.70
CA TYR A 239 -17.15 -13.51 0.45
C TYR A 239 -16.57 -12.13 0.13
N ILE A 240 -15.42 -12.09 -0.54
CA ILE A 240 -14.81 -10.84 -1.03
C ILE A 240 -15.73 -10.10 -2.01
N LEU A 241 -16.33 -10.85 -2.95
CA LEU A 241 -17.26 -10.29 -3.93
C LEU A 241 -18.51 -9.75 -3.24
N ASP A 242 -19.11 -10.48 -2.29
CA ASP A 242 -20.28 -10.05 -1.55
C ASP A 242 -20.01 -8.75 -0.78
N ILE A 243 -18.86 -8.62 -0.10
CA ILE A 243 -18.44 -7.37 0.55
C ILE A 243 -18.37 -6.21 -0.45
N VAL A 244 -17.70 -6.41 -1.59
CA VAL A 244 -17.52 -5.34 -2.58
C VAL A 244 -18.84 -5.00 -3.27
N PHE A 245 -19.66 -5.99 -3.61
CA PHE A 245 -20.97 -5.76 -4.23
C PHE A 245 -21.97 -5.09 -3.27
N ALA A 246 -21.88 -5.35 -1.97
CA ALA A 246 -22.68 -4.66 -0.96
C ALA A 246 -22.38 -3.14 -0.93
N THR A 247 -21.17 -2.71 -1.31
CA THR A 247 -20.86 -1.28 -1.45
C THR A 247 -21.58 -0.63 -2.64
N ARG A 248 -21.96 -1.41 -3.67
CA ARG A 248 -22.61 -0.93 -4.91
C ARG A 248 -24.13 -1.10 -4.87
N PHE A 249 -24.60 -2.19 -4.26
CA PHE A 249 -25.97 -2.63 -4.23
C PHE A 249 -26.37 -3.08 -2.82
N PRO A 250 -26.32 -2.16 -1.82
CA PRO A 250 -26.56 -2.53 -0.42
C PRO A 250 -27.96 -3.15 -0.20
N GLU A 251 -28.95 -2.76 -0.99
CA GLU A 251 -30.31 -3.31 -0.93
C GLU A 251 -30.39 -4.82 -1.22
N LYS A 252 -29.40 -5.39 -1.93
CA LYS A 252 -29.34 -6.84 -2.19
C LYS A 252 -28.79 -7.63 -1.02
N TYR A 253 -28.25 -6.96 -0.03
CA TYR A 253 -27.55 -7.54 1.12
C TYR A 253 -28.20 -7.14 2.46
N LYS A 254 -29.49 -6.78 2.46
CA LYS A 254 -30.26 -6.33 3.65
C LYS A 254 -29.66 -5.07 4.33
N LEU A 255 -29.05 -4.22 3.53
CA LEU A 255 -28.37 -3.00 3.97
C LEU A 255 -29.02 -1.76 3.33
N GLU A 256 -30.38 -1.76 3.19
CA GLU A 256 -31.12 -0.68 2.55
C GLU A 256 -30.81 0.68 3.15
N SER A 257 -30.54 0.74 4.45
CA SER A 257 -30.17 1.99 5.15
C SER A 257 -28.86 2.62 4.67
N LEU A 258 -27.99 1.85 4.01
CA LEU A 258 -26.76 2.38 3.45
C LEU A 258 -26.92 3.03 2.07
N LYS A 259 -28.06 2.80 1.41
CA LYS A 259 -28.28 3.27 0.03
C LYS A 259 -28.27 4.80 -0.07
N SER A 260 -28.81 5.51 0.90
CA SER A 260 -28.77 6.98 0.94
C SER A 260 -27.41 7.55 1.38
N LEU A 261 -26.56 6.72 1.98
CA LEU A 261 -25.26 7.12 2.54
C LEU A 261 -24.09 6.92 1.59
N ILE A 262 -24.24 6.09 0.54
CA ILE A 262 -23.19 5.76 -0.42
C ILE A 262 -23.45 6.50 -1.73
N SER A 263 -22.51 7.34 -2.16
CA SER A 263 -22.56 8.01 -3.47
C SER A 263 -22.05 7.12 -4.61
N PHE A 264 -21.01 6.34 -4.36
CA PHE A 264 -20.50 5.31 -5.26
C PHE A 264 -19.80 4.20 -4.45
N GLY A 265 -19.87 2.96 -4.96
CA GLY A 265 -19.21 1.80 -4.37
C GLY A 265 -17.84 1.49 -5.01
N ALA A 266 -17.13 0.55 -4.41
CA ALA A 266 -15.79 0.18 -4.83
C ALA A 266 -15.74 -0.38 -6.27
N SER A 267 -14.70 -0.01 -7.02
CA SER A 267 -14.42 -0.52 -8.37
C SER A 267 -13.97 -2.00 -8.34
N PRO A 268 -13.83 -2.69 -9.50
CA PRO A 268 -13.23 -4.03 -9.55
C PRO A 268 -11.82 -4.10 -8.96
N ARG A 269 -11.08 -2.97 -8.93
CA ARG A 269 -9.79 -2.88 -8.22
C ARG A 269 -9.95 -3.16 -6.73
N GLY A 270 -11.09 -2.82 -6.12
CA GLY A 270 -11.40 -3.17 -4.74
C GLY A 270 -11.38 -4.68 -4.51
N SER A 271 -12.04 -5.47 -5.36
CA SER A 271 -12.05 -6.94 -5.26
C SER A 271 -10.66 -7.52 -5.47
N ILE A 272 -9.94 -7.07 -6.52
CA ILE A 272 -8.59 -7.55 -6.83
C ILE A 272 -7.62 -7.25 -5.69
N ASN A 273 -7.64 -6.02 -5.18
CA ASN A 273 -6.74 -5.61 -4.12
C ASN A 273 -7.09 -6.27 -2.77
N LEU A 274 -8.37 -6.52 -2.51
CA LEU A 274 -8.79 -7.21 -1.29
C LEU A 274 -8.33 -8.67 -1.31
N ALA A 275 -8.48 -9.37 -2.43
CA ALA A 275 -7.97 -10.72 -2.62
C ALA A 275 -6.44 -10.78 -2.50
N THR A 276 -5.72 -9.85 -3.16
CA THR A 276 -4.27 -9.78 -3.11
C THR A 276 -3.77 -9.48 -1.70
N ALA A 277 -4.38 -8.51 -1.01
CA ALA A 277 -4.00 -8.14 0.35
C ALA A 277 -4.26 -9.27 1.35
N ALA A 278 -5.38 -10.01 1.20
CA ALA A 278 -5.68 -11.17 2.02
C ALA A 278 -4.65 -12.30 1.82
N LYS A 279 -4.23 -12.58 0.58
CA LYS A 279 -3.14 -13.53 0.30
C LYS A 279 -1.82 -13.10 0.93
N CYS A 280 -1.46 -11.80 0.80
CA CYS A 280 -0.27 -11.26 1.46
C CYS A 280 -0.35 -11.38 2.98
N TYR A 281 -1.52 -11.13 3.56
CA TYR A 281 -1.72 -11.24 4.99
C TYR A 281 -1.59 -12.69 5.47
N ALA A 282 -2.19 -13.66 4.77
CA ALA A 282 -2.03 -15.10 5.03
C ALA A 282 -0.55 -15.52 4.96
N PHE A 283 0.19 -15.05 3.94
CA PHE A 283 1.63 -15.29 3.79
C PHE A 283 2.44 -14.73 4.98
N ILE A 284 2.14 -13.50 5.43
CA ILE A 284 2.76 -12.90 6.62
C ILE A 284 2.47 -13.73 7.88
N LYS A 285 1.27 -14.34 7.95
CA LYS A 285 0.87 -15.25 9.04
C LYS A 285 1.35 -16.69 8.82
N ARG A 286 2.20 -16.93 7.81
CA ARG A 286 2.81 -18.23 7.46
C ARG A 286 1.79 -19.31 7.13
N ARG A 287 0.67 -18.92 6.49
CA ARG A 287 -0.37 -19.84 6.04
C ARG A 287 -0.41 -19.91 4.52
N GLY A 288 -0.54 -21.14 4.00
CA GLY A 288 -0.68 -21.44 2.58
C GLY A 288 -2.08 -21.22 2.02
N TYR A 289 -3.02 -20.73 2.82
CA TYR A 289 -4.41 -20.52 2.44
C TYR A 289 -5.00 -19.30 3.15
N VAL A 290 -5.96 -18.66 2.50
CA VAL A 290 -6.69 -17.50 3.03
C VAL A 290 -7.88 -17.95 3.87
N ILE A 291 -8.11 -17.26 5.00
CA ILE A 291 -9.30 -17.41 5.84
C ILE A 291 -10.10 -16.09 5.89
N PRO A 292 -11.38 -16.09 6.30
CA PRO A 292 -12.18 -14.88 6.36
C PRO A 292 -11.57 -13.76 7.21
N GLU A 293 -10.85 -14.12 8.27
CA GLU A 293 -10.17 -13.17 9.16
C GLU A 293 -9.09 -12.37 8.43
N ASP A 294 -8.43 -12.95 7.42
CA ASP A 294 -7.44 -12.24 6.61
C ASP A 294 -8.09 -11.14 5.78
N VAL A 295 -9.26 -11.42 5.20
CA VAL A 295 -10.06 -10.44 4.48
C VAL A 295 -10.49 -9.32 5.42
N ARG A 296 -11.01 -9.66 6.60
CA ARG A 296 -11.42 -8.68 7.62
C ARG A 296 -10.26 -7.82 8.13
N ALA A 297 -9.07 -8.39 8.26
CA ALA A 297 -7.88 -7.68 8.72
C ALA A 297 -7.44 -6.55 7.77
N VAL A 298 -7.74 -6.65 6.47
CA VAL A 298 -7.25 -5.69 5.46
C VAL A 298 -8.37 -4.89 4.80
N VAL A 299 -9.64 -5.24 5.00
CA VAL A 299 -10.79 -4.67 4.29
C VAL A 299 -10.88 -3.14 4.41
N HIS A 300 -10.63 -2.58 5.59
CA HIS A 300 -10.70 -1.15 5.83
C HIS A 300 -9.65 -0.39 5.01
N ASP A 301 -8.40 -0.86 5.03
CA ASP A 301 -7.32 -0.21 4.32
C ASP A 301 -7.44 -0.35 2.79
N VAL A 302 -8.11 -1.42 2.33
CA VAL A 302 -8.40 -1.61 0.90
C VAL A 302 -9.59 -0.80 0.43
N LEU A 303 -10.67 -0.68 1.23
CA LEU A 303 -11.94 -0.14 0.75
C LEU A 303 -12.23 1.30 1.19
N ARG A 304 -11.61 1.83 2.27
CA ARG A 304 -11.97 3.16 2.81
C ARG A 304 -11.85 4.31 1.82
N HIS A 305 -10.98 4.19 0.82
CA HIS A 305 -10.77 5.20 -0.22
C HIS A 305 -11.47 4.87 -1.54
N ARG A 306 -12.32 3.84 -1.55
CA ARG A 306 -13.06 3.34 -2.71
C ARG A 306 -14.56 3.45 -2.57
N ILE A 307 -15.01 3.94 -1.43
CA ILE A 307 -16.42 4.16 -1.13
C ILE A 307 -16.62 5.67 -0.95
N GLY A 308 -17.36 6.27 -1.84
CA GLY A 308 -17.80 7.66 -1.71
C GLY A 308 -19.01 7.75 -0.81
N ILE A 309 -19.01 8.74 0.08
CA ILE A 309 -20.13 9.03 0.96
C ILE A 309 -20.95 10.22 0.41
N THR A 310 -22.22 10.29 0.76
CA THR A 310 -23.11 11.39 0.40
C THR A 310 -23.01 12.52 1.41
N TYR A 311 -23.51 13.71 1.06
CA TYR A 311 -23.68 14.83 2.02
C TYR A 311 -24.58 14.47 3.20
N GLU A 312 -25.55 13.56 3.02
CA GLU A 312 -26.39 13.03 4.08
C GLU A 312 -25.54 12.26 5.11
N ALA A 313 -24.65 11.38 4.62
CA ALA A 313 -23.71 10.65 5.48
C ALA A 313 -22.76 11.58 6.23
N GLU A 314 -22.23 12.62 5.56
CA GLU A 314 -21.39 13.64 6.22
C GLU A 314 -22.15 14.39 7.32
N ALA A 315 -23.40 14.78 7.06
CA ALA A 315 -24.25 15.47 8.04
C ALA A 315 -24.57 14.59 9.26
N GLU A 316 -24.65 13.27 9.07
CA GLU A 316 -24.84 12.30 10.13
C GLU A 316 -23.51 11.85 10.80
N ASN A 317 -22.37 12.39 10.38
CA ASN A 317 -21.02 11.96 10.79
C ASN A 317 -20.74 10.47 10.51
N VAL A 318 -21.34 9.90 9.46
CA VAL A 318 -21.09 8.53 9.04
C VAL A 318 -19.89 8.51 8.09
N THR A 319 -18.86 7.76 8.44
CA THR A 319 -17.63 7.62 7.66
C THR A 319 -17.69 6.40 6.74
N SER A 320 -16.80 6.36 5.73
CA SER A 320 -16.62 5.15 4.90
C SER A 320 -16.24 3.92 5.74
N VAL A 321 -15.55 4.11 6.86
CA VAL A 321 -15.20 3.04 7.81
C VAL A 321 -16.44 2.48 8.49
N ASP A 322 -17.38 3.33 8.89
CA ASP A 322 -18.65 2.91 9.50
C ASP A 322 -19.49 2.10 8.52
N ILE A 323 -19.51 2.52 7.24
CA ILE A 323 -20.17 1.78 6.17
C ILE A 323 -19.54 0.40 5.99
N ILE A 324 -18.21 0.32 5.91
CA ILE A 324 -17.48 -0.96 5.80
C ILE A 324 -17.79 -1.85 7.01
N ASN A 325 -17.79 -1.31 8.22
CA ASN A 325 -18.13 -2.07 9.43
C ASN A 325 -19.54 -2.67 9.36
N ARG A 326 -20.54 -1.90 8.93
CA ARG A 326 -21.92 -2.41 8.76
C ARG A 326 -21.98 -3.53 7.72
N ILE A 327 -21.28 -3.37 6.57
CA ILE A 327 -21.22 -4.39 5.51
C ILE A 327 -20.55 -5.67 6.03
N VAL A 328 -19.38 -5.59 6.62
CA VAL A 328 -18.61 -6.75 7.10
C VAL A 328 -19.34 -7.51 8.23
N ASN A 329 -20.18 -6.82 9.00
CA ASN A 329 -20.97 -7.45 10.06
C ASN A 329 -22.23 -8.14 9.53
N GLU A 330 -22.80 -7.68 8.40
CA GLU A 330 -24.02 -8.27 7.80
C GLU A 330 -23.69 -9.41 6.85
N ILE A 331 -22.58 -9.33 6.10
CA ILE A 331 -22.20 -10.38 5.14
C ILE A 331 -21.81 -11.66 5.88
N GLU A 332 -22.49 -12.77 5.48
CA GLU A 332 -22.26 -14.09 6.05
C GLU A 332 -20.82 -14.57 5.82
N VAL A 333 -20.21 -15.05 6.88
CA VAL A 333 -18.84 -15.58 6.86
C VAL A 333 -18.88 -17.03 6.40
N PRO A 334 -18.10 -17.43 5.39
CA PRO A 334 -18.11 -18.78 4.85
C PRO A 334 -17.53 -19.83 5.79
#